data_346c532237831322b7cd9e826deb84ab
#
_entry.id   346c532237831322b7cd9e826deb84ab
#
_cell.length_a   1.000
_cell.length_b   1.000
_cell.length_c   1.000
_cell.angle_alpha   90.00
_cell.angle_beta   90.00
_cell.angle_gamma   90.00
#
_symmetry.space_group_name_H-M   'P 1'
#
loop_
_entity.id
_entity.type
_entity.pdbx_description
1 polymer ?
#
loop_
_entity_poly.entity_id
_entity_poly.type
_entity_poly.pdbx_seq_one_letter_code
_entity_poly.pdbx_strand_id
1 'polypeptide(L)'
;IGIKQLRKTFSEVKHFPETLKFLLAYFLYNDGIQTVIAVASTFAAAPLIQGGLELEQSTLIAVILMIQFVAFFGALFWGKLAGWIGAKQSVVVSLFIWAGVVIYAYGGVKGPTATAQFFILGVFIALVMGGSQAISRSLFAQMIPNGKEAEFFSFYEISERGTSWIGPLVF
;
A
#
# COMPACT_ATOMS: atom_id res chain seq x y z
N ILE A 1 27.52 -7.43 -11.45
CA ILE A 1 27.77 -7.13 -10.01
C ILE A 1 26.49 -7.31 -9.22
N GLY A 2 25.32 -6.83 -9.68
CA GLY A 2 24.07 -6.84 -8.94
C GLY A 2 23.54 -8.23 -8.53
N ILE A 3 23.51 -9.22 -9.42
CA ILE A 3 22.90 -10.55 -9.14
C ILE A 3 23.71 -11.33 -8.08
N LYS A 4 25.04 -11.26 -8.12
CA LYS A 4 25.89 -11.91 -7.10
C LYS A 4 25.69 -11.27 -5.72
N GLN A 5 25.52 -9.94 -5.69
CA GLN A 5 25.30 -9.20 -4.47
C GLN A 5 23.92 -9.51 -3.89
N LEU A 6 22.88 -9.53 -4.73
CA LEU A 6 21.54 -9.93 -4.34
C LEU A 6 21.50 -11.35 -3.73
N ARG A 7 22.19 -12.31 -4.38
CA ARG A 7 22.26 -13.69 -3.88
C ARG A 7 22.98 -13.79 -2.52
N LYS A 8 24.03 -12.98 -2.33
CA LYS A 8 24.76 -12.91 -1.06
C LYS A 8 23.85 -12.35 0.03
N THR A 9 23.20 -11.21 -0.23
CA THR A 9 22.31 -10.56 0.74
C THR A 9 21.09 -11.44 1.04
N PHE A 10 20.53 -12.15 0.07
CA PHE A 10 19.46 -13.13 0.31
C PHE A 10 19.90 -14.26 1.25
N SER A 11 21.16 -14.72 1.13
CA SER A 11 21.72 -15.69 2.07
C SER A 11 21.91 -15.08 3.47
N GLU A 12 22.23 -13.81 3.57
CA GLU A 12 22.40 -13.11 4.85
C GLU A 12 21.07 -12.82 5.53
N VAL A 13 20.04 -12.40 4.80
CA VAL A 13 18.68 -12.15 5.33
C VAL A 13 18.10 -13.39 5.99
N LYS A 14 18.47 -14.60 5.54
CA LYS A 14 18.06 -15.86 6.17
C LYS A 14 18.52 -16.00 7.63
N HIS A 15 19.58 -15.32 8.02
CA HIS A 15 20.06 -15.30 9.40
C HIS A 15 19.25 -14.35 10.32
N PHE A 16 18.34 -13.56 9.72
CA PHE A 16 17.45 -12.63 10.43
C PHE A 16 15.98 -13.06 10.20
N PRO A 17 15.49 -14.08 10.90
CA PRO A 17 14.19 -14.67 10.63
C PRO A 17 13.03 -13.68 10.79
N GLU A 18 13.10 -12.74 11.73
CA GLU A 18 12.07 -11.73 11.93
C GLU A 18 12.00 -10.73 10.78
N THR A 19 13.16 -10.31 10.25
CA THR A 19 13.25 -9.45 9.07
C THR A 19 12.70 -10.16 7.83
N LEU A 20 12.99 -11.45 7.67
CA LEU A 20 12.46 -12.24 6.56
C LEU A 20 10.94 -12.40 6.65
N LYS A 21 10.40 -12.72 7.84
CA LYS A 21 8.95 -12.79 8.07
C LYS A 21 8.27 -11.45 7.75
N PHE A 22 8.88 -10.35 8.17
CA PHE A 22 8.36 -9.02 7.86
C PHE A 22 8.36 -8.75 6.36
N LEU A 23 9.44 -9.06 5.63
CA LEU A 23 9.52 -8.89 4.18
C LEU A 23 8.46 -9.71 3.44
N LEU A 24 8.22 -10.96 3.87
CA LEU A 24 7.18 -11.81 3.29
C LEU A 24 5.78 -11.26 3.58
N ALA A 25 5.52 -10.81 4.80
CA ALA A 25 4.25 -10.18 5.14
C ALA A 25 4.05 -8.87 4.36
N TYR A 26 5.10 -8.05 4.28
CA TYR A 26 5.10 -6.82 3.49
C TYR A 26 4.81 -7.08 2.02
N PHE A 27 5.48 -8.06 1.43
CA PHE A 27 5.24 -8.50 0.06
C PHE A 27 3.76 -8.80 -0.19
N LEU A 28 3.15 -9.62 0.66
CA LEU A 28 1.75 -10.03 0.51
C LEU A 28 0.76 -8.87 0.66
N TYR A 29 0.88 -8.08 1.71
CA TYR A 29 -0.10 -7.01 1.91
C TYR A 29 0.12 -5.82 0.97
N ASN A 30 1.37 -5.55 0.55
CA ASN A 30 1.64 -4.51 -0.43
C ASN A 30 1.06 -4.86 -1.80
N ASP A 31 1.15 -6.13 -2.22
CA ASP A 31 0.49 -6.60 -3.44
C ASP A 31 -1.03 -6.39 -3.37
N GLY A 32 -1.66 -6.72 -2.24
CA GLY A 32 -3.08 -6.43 -2.02
C GLY A 32 -3.42 -4.93 -2.12
N ILE A 33 -2.61 -4.07 -1.54
CA ILE A 33 -2.77 -2.61 -1.62
C ILE A 33 -2.67 -2.13 -3.08
N GLN A 34 -1.65 -2.54 -3.81
CA GLN A 34 -1.44 -2.15 -5.20
C GLN A 34 -2.57 -2.67 -6.10
N THR A 35 -3.07 -3.87 -5.83
CA THR A 35 -4.24 -4.43 -6.53
C THR A 35 -5.48 -3.57 -6.31
N VAL A 36 -5.78 -3.17 -5.08
CA VAL A 36 -6.92 -2.28 -4.77
C VAL A 36 -6.81 -0.96 -5.52
N ILE A 37 -5.61 -0.36 -5.57
CA ILE A 37 -5.37 0.89 -6.28
C ILE A 37 -5.59 0.71 -7.79
N ALA A 38 -5.07 -0.36 -8.38
CA ALA A 38 -5.23 -0.67 -9.79
C ALA A 38 -6.70 -0.89 -10.16
N VAL A 39 -7.40 -1.73 -9.39
CA VAL A 39 -8.84 -2.01 -9.59
C VAL A 39 -9.68 -0.75 -9.40
N ALA A 40 -9.43 0.06 -8.37
CA ALA A 40 -10.14 1.31 -8.15
C ALA A 40 -9.95 2.29 -9.31
N SER A 41 -8.73 2.39 -9.85
CA SER A 41 -8.43 3.24 -11.01
C SER A 41 -9.16 2.78 -12.27
N THR A 42 -9.18 1.47 -12.52
CA THR A 42 -9.90 0.87 -13.65
C THR A 42 -11.39 1.08 -13.50
N PHE A 43 -11.97 0.87 -12.32
CA PHE A 43 -13.39 1.08 -12.02
C PHE A 43 -13.79 2.55 -12.23
N ALA A 44 -12.96 3.50 -11.80
CA ALA A 44 -13.23 4.93 -11.98
C ALA A 44 -13.29 5.34 -13.46
N ALA A 45 -12.42 4.76 -14.30
CA ALA A 45 -12.32 5.06 -15.73
C ALA A 45 -13.27 4.24 -16.61
N ALA A 46 -13.72 3.08 -16.14
CA ALA A 46 -14.54 2.18 -16.92
C ALA A 46 -15.91 2.79 -17.26
N PRO A 47 -16.48 2.50 -18.46
CA PRO A 47 -17.80 2.97 -18.87
C PRO A 47 -18.92 2.50 -17.92
N LEU A 48 -19.96 3.32 -17.78
CA LEU A 48 -21.14 2.99 -16.95
C LEU A 48 -21.79 1.68 -17.35
N ILE A 49 -21.82 1.35 -18.67
CA ILE A 49 -22.37 0.10 -19.20
C ILE A 49 -21.61 -1.15 -18.70
N GLN A 50 -20.35 -0.97 -18.31
CA GLN A 50 -19.50 -2.02 -17.72
C GLN A 50 -19.51 -1.98 -16.18
N GLY A 51 -20.38 -1.16 -15.60
CA GLY A 51 -20.48 -0.99 -14.15
C GLY A 51 -19.44 -0.04 -13.53
N GLY A 52 -18.67 0.68 -14.33
CA GLY A 52 -17.73 1.69 -13.89
C GLY A 52 -18.40 3.04 -13.58
N LEU A 53 -17.59 4.06 -13.31
CA LEU A 53 -18.05 5.42 -13.00
C LEU A 53 -17.93 6.40 -14.18
N GLU A 54 -17.24 6.01 -15.26
CA GLU A 54 -16.99 6.82 -16.46
C GLU A 54 -16.53 8.26 -16.15
N LEU A 55 -15.61 8.37 -15.18
CA LEU A 55 -15.09 9.66 -14.78
C LEU A 55 -14.20 10.27 -15.87
N GLU A 56 -14.43 11.53 -16.17
CA GLU A 56 -13.56 12.28 -17.09
C GLU A 56 -12.11 12.32 -16.62
N GLN A 57 -11.17 12.40 -17.55
CA GLN A 57 -9.73 12.43 -17.26
C GLN A 57 -9.34 13.58 -16.31
N SER A 58 -9.97 14.73 -16.42
CA SER A 58 -9.81 15.87 -15.51
C SER A 58 -10.15 15.51 -14.07
N THR A 59 -11.26 14.79 -13.87
CA THR A 59 -11.73 14.32 -12.57
C THR A 59 -10.78 13.26 -12.01
N LEU A 60 -10.30 12.33 -12.83
CA LEU A 60 -9.31 11.33 -12.41
C LEU A 60 -8.01 11.99 -11.93
N ILE A 61 -7.52 13.01 -12.64
CA ILE A 61 -6.35 13.78 -12.20
C ILE A 61 -6.62 14.48 -10.86
N ALA A 62 -7.78 15.10 -10.69
CA ALA A 62 -8.16 15.73 -9.44
C ALA A 62 -8.22 14.75 -8.27
N VAL A 63 -8.74 13.53 -8.50
CA VAL A 63 -8.76 12.45 -7.49
C VAL A 63 -7.33 12.03 -7.12
N ILE A 64 -6.44 11.85 -8.10
CA ILE A 64 -5.04 11.50 -7.83
C ILE A 64 -4.36 12.57 -6.99
N LEU A 65 -4.54 13.85 -7.33
CA LEU A 65 -3.98 14.96 -6.56
C LEU A 65 -4.54 15.00 -5.13
N MET A 66 -5.85 14.80 -4.98
CA MET A 66 -6.49 14.69 -3.68
C MET A 66 -5.90 13.55 -2.85
N ILE A 67 -5.72 12.36 -3.45
CA ILE A 67 -5.13 11.19 -2.79
C ILE A 67 -3.72 11.51 -2.29
N GLN A 68 -2.88 12.15 -3.11
CA GLN A 68 -1.51 12.51 -2.71
C GLN A 68 -1.49 13.50 -1.54
N PHE A 69 -2.37 14.50 -1.59
CA PHE A 69 -2.48 15.49 -0.52
C PHE A 69 -2.97 14.87 0.79
N VAL A 70 -4.01 14.06 0.73
CA VAL A 70 -4.59 13.36 1.91
C VAL A 70 -3.59 12.33 2.46
N ALA A 71 -2.87 11.61 1.61
CA ALA A 71 -1.86 10.65 2.01
C ALA A 71 -0.71 11.29 2.80
N PHE A 72 -0.35 12.53 2.47
CA PHE A 72 0.64 13.29 3.23
C PHE A 72 0.19 13.49 4.70
N PHE A 73 -1.04 13.93 4.92
CA PHE A 73 -1.59 14.05 6.27
C PHE A 73 -1.77 12.70 6.95
N GLY A 74 -2.14 11.68 6.18
CA GLY A 74 -2.18 10.30 6.64
C GLY A 74 -0.84 9.85 7.20
N ALA A 75 0.25 10.09 6.48
CA ALA A 75 1.59 9.73 6.93
C ALA A 75 1.97 10.42 8.28
N LEU A 76 1.63 11.70 8.44
CA LEU A 76 1.85 12.43 9.69
C LEU A 76 1.03 11.87 10.84
N PHE A 77 -0.26 11.61 10.62
CA PHE A 77 -1.15 11.02 11.62
C PHE A 77 -0.64 9.65 12.08
N TRP A 78 -0.35 8.77 11.15
CA TRP A 78 0.14 7.42 11.44
C TRP A 78 1.52 7.42 12.08
N GLY A 79 2.39 8.37 11.72
CA GLY A 79 3.69 8.56 12.37
C GLY A 79 3.53 8.88 13.86
N LYS A 80 2.58 9.76 14.23
CA LYS A 80 2.24 10.04 15.64
C LYS A 80 1.64 8.81 16.32
N LEU A 81 0.72 8.13 15.67
CA LEU A 81 0.07 6.93 16.21
C LEU A 81 1.10 5.83 16.48
N ALA A 82 2.07 5.63 15.58
CA ALA A 82 3.15 4.69 15.78
C ALA A 82 4.04 5.04 16.99
N GLY A 83 4.16 6.32 17.30
CA GLY A 83 4.82 6.78 18.53
C GLY A 83 4.07 6.41 19.81
N TRP A 84 2.74 6.29 19.76
CA TRP A 84 1.89 5.98 20.93
C TRP A 84 1.68 4.49 21.14
N ILE A 85 1.32 3.76 20.10
CA ILE A 85 0.96 2.33 20.20
C ILE A 85 2.04 1.39 19.64
N GLY A 86 3.11 1.95 19.09
CA GLY A 86 4.18 1.20 18.44
C GLY A 86 3.94 0.91 16.96
N ALA A 87 5.02 0.82 16.20
CA ALA A 87 4.98 0.67 14.74
C ALA A 87 4.25 -0.61 14.29
N LYS A 88 4.55 -1.76 14.94
CA LYS A 88 3.91 -3.05 14.60
C LYS A 88 2.39 -3.01 14.76
N GLN A 89 1.89 -2.47 15.87
CA GLN A 89 0.44 -2.37 16.13
C GLN A 89 -0.22 -1.41 15.15
N SER A 90 0.44 -0.30 14.82
CA SER A 90 -0.05 0.65 13.83
C SER A 90 -0.20 0.03 12.44
N VAL A 91 0.77 -0.80 11.99
CA VAL A 91 0.63 -1.56 10.74
C VAL A 91 -0.57 -2.48 10.79
N VAL A 92 -0.75 -3.24 11.88
CA VAL A 92 -1.90 -4.16 12.03
C VAL A 92 -3.22 -3.40 11.96
N VAL A 93 -3.34 -2.27 12.68
CA VAL A 93 -4.56 -1.42 12.64
C VAL A 93 -4.80 -0.92 11.21
N SER A 94 -3.77 -0.48 10.50
CA SER A 94 -3.91 -0.03 9.11
C SER A 94 -4.44 -1.13 8.19
N LEU A 95 -4.00 -2.38 8.38
CA LEU A 95 -4.48 -3.52 7.59
C LEU A 95 -5.94 -3.86 7.88
N PHE A 96 -6.42 -3.71 9.13
CA PHE A 96 -7.85 -3.86 9.43
C PHE A 96 -8.69 -2.78 8.74
N ILE A 97 -8.22 -1.54 8.70
CA ILE A 97 -8.91 -0.47 7.96
C ILE A 97 -8.90 -0.77 6.46
N TRP A 98 -7.77 -1.25 5.90
CA TRP A 98 -7.70 -1.72 4.52
C TRP A 98 -8.74 -2.80 4.22
N ALA A 99 -8.88 -3.80 5.09
CA ALA A 99 -9.90 -4.84 4.93
C ALA A 99 -11.32 -4.23 4.92
N GLY A 100 -11.61 -3.28 5.80
CA GLY A 100 -12.88 -2.55 5.82
C GLY A 100 -13.12 -1.76 4.52
N VAL A 101 -12.10 -1.09 4.01
CA VAL A 101 -12.14 -0.35 2.74
C VAL A 101 -12.49 -1.28 1.58
N VAL A 102 -11.84 -2.46 1.49
CA VAL A 102 -12.09 -3.45 0.44
C VAL A 102 -13.51 -4.02 0.52
N ILE A 103 -13.97 -4.37 1.72
CA ILE A 103 -15.34 -4.88 1.94
C ILE A 103 -16.38 -3.83 1.52
N TYR A 104 -16.16 -2.57 1.91
CA TYR A 104 -17.06 -1.48 1.52
C TYR A 104 -17.02 -1.23 0.01
N ALA A 105 -15.84 -1.23 -0.62
CA ALA A 105 -15.69 -1.06 -2.06
C ALA A 105 -16.47 -2.13 -2.85
N TYR A 106 -16.41 -3.39 -2.41
CA TYR A 106 -17.08 -4.50 -3.06
C TYR A 106 -18.61 -4.43 -2.99
N GLY A 107 -19.16 -4.02 -1.84
CA GLY A 107 -20.61 -4.04 -1.60
C GLY A 107 -21.33 -2.69 -1.64
N GLY A 108 -20.60 -1.60 -1.41
CA GLY A 108 -21.16 -0.30 -1.06
C GLY A 108 -21.20 0.76 -2.16
N VAL A 109 -20.33 0.67 -3.17
CA VAL A 109 -20.26 1.72 -4.21
C VAL A 109 -21.28 1.43 -5.32
N LYS A 110 -22.51 1.89 -5.13
CA LYS A 110 -23.64 1.63 -6.05
C LYS A 110 -24.63 2.79 -6.07
N GLY A 111 -25.41 2.86 -7.16
CA GLY A 111 -26.53 3.79 -7.30
C GLY A 111 -26.12 5.23 -7.65
N PRO A 112 -27.05 6.20 -7.53
CA PRO A 112 -26.86 7.57 -7.99
C PRO A 112 -25.77 8.35 -7.21
N THR A 113 -25.35 7.86 -6.05
CA THR A 113 -24.31 8.46 -5.22
C THR A 113 -22.95 7.75 -5.35
N ALA A 114 -22.78 6.83 -6.29
CA ALA A 114 -21.57 6.03 -6.45
C ALA A 114 -20.31 6.88 -6.60
N THR A 115 -20.37 7.97 -7.36
CA THR A 115 -19.24 8.89 -7.51
C THR A 115 -18.83 9.51 -6.16
N ALA A 116 -19.79 10.01 -5.39
CA ALA A 116 -19.49 10.59 -4.06
C ALA A 116 -18.92 9.54 -3.10
N GLN A 117 -19.47 8.33 -3.11
CA GLN A 117 -18.97 7.20 -2.32
C GLN A 117 -17.55 6.83 -2.72
N PHE A 118 -17.23 6.85 -4.02
CA PHE A 118 -15.89 6.61 -4.53
C PHE A 118 -14.88 7.66 -4.04
N PHE A 119 -15.26 8.94 -4.03
CA PHE A 119 -14.39 10.00 -3.47
C PHE A 119 -14.14 9.81 -1.98
N ILE A 120 -15.16 9.48 -1.20
CA ILE A 120 -15.02 9.21 0.24
C ILE A 120 -14.10 8.00 0.46
N LEU A 121 -14.30 6.93 -0.31
CA LEU A 121 -13.45 5.76 -0.29
C LEU A 121 -11.98 6.12 -0.62
N GLY A 122 -11.77 6.97 -1.63
CA GLY A 122 -10.46 7.49 -2.01
C GLY A 122 -9.76 8.23 -0.87
N VAL A 123 -10.49 9.01 -0.07
CA VAL A 123 -9.95 9.67 1.13
C VAL A 123 -9.47 8.64 2.16
N PHE A 124 -10.27 7.60 2.45
CA PHE A 124 -9.87 6.54 3.38
C PHE A 124 -8.66 5.75 2.87
N ILE A 125 -8.67 5.39 1.59
CA ILE A 125 -7.52 4.74 0.94
C ILE A 125 -6.26 5.60 1.10
N ALA A 126 -6.35 6.90 0.81
CA ALA A 126 -5.22 7.81 0.89
C ALA A 126 -4.66 7.94 2.30
N LEU A 127 -5.54 8.09 3.30
CA LEU A 127 -5.14 8.17 4.71
C LEU A 127 -4.37 6.94 5.15
N VAL A 128 -4.87 5.75 4.81
CA VAL A 128 -4.24 4.50 5.26
C VAL A 128 -3.00 4.17 4.43
N MET A 129 -3.01 4.45 3.13
CA MET A 129 -1.88 4.20 2.24
C MET A 129 -0.62 4.97 2.67
N GLY A 130 -0.74 6.28 2.87
CA GLY A 130 0.39 7.11 3.31
C GLY A 130 0.99 6.63 4.63
N GLY A 131 0.13 6.21 5.57
CA GLY A 131 0.55 5.69 6.87
C GLY A 131 1.19 4.32 6.81
N SER A 132 0.53 3.35 6.18
CA SER A 132 1.02 1.97 6.12
C SER A 132 2.40 1.88 5.47
N GLN A 133 2.64 2.61 4.39
CA GLN A 133 3.93 2.64 3.71
C GLN A 133 5.02 3.30 4.58
N ALA A 134 4.73 4.46 5.18
CA ALA A 134 5.70 5.18 6.02
C ALA A 134 6.09 4.37 7.26
N ILE A 135 5.11 3.76 7.95
CA ILE A 135 5.37 2.96 9.16
C ILE A 135 6.09 1.67 8.81
N SER A 136 5.72 0.99 7.73
CA SER A 136 6.37 -0.25 7.30
C SER A 136 7.84 -0.02 6.98
N ARG A 137 8.16 1.07 6.29
CA ARG A 137 9.55 1.47 6.02
C ARG A 137 10.32 1.79 7.30
N SER A 138 9.69 2.50 8.25
CA SER A 138 10.29 2.80 9.56
C SER A 138 10.49 1.56 10.40
N LEU A 139 9.52 0.65 10.44
CA LEU A 139 9.62 -0.62 11.16
C LEU A 139 10.72 -1.50 10.58
N PHE A 140 10.80 -1.59 9.25
CA PHE A 140 11.84 -2.32 8.57
C PHE A 140 13.24 -1.77 8.89
N ALA A 141 13.41 -0.44 8.89
CA ALA A 141 14.66 0.21 9.25
C ALA A 141 15.17 -0.17 10.65
N GLN A 142 14.26 -0.39 11.62
CA GLN A 142 14.59 -0.81 12.97
C GLN A 142 15.02 -2.29 13.06
N MET A 143 14.73 -3.08 12.04
CA MET A 143 15.04 -4.51 11.99
C MET A 143 16.34 -4.80 11.23
N ILE A 144 16.96 -3.78 10.64
CA ILE A 144 18.18 -3.92 9.84
C ILE A 144 19.40 -3.87 10.76
N PRO A 145 20.39 -4.77 10.59
CA PRO A 145 21.67 -4.69 11.29
C PRO A 145 22.46 -3.44 10.87
N ASN A 146 23.12 -2.80 11.82
CA ASN A 146 23.94 -1.62 11.57
C ASN A 146 25.00 -1.88 10.48
N GLY A 147 25.09 -0.98 9.51
CA GLY A 147 26.05 -1.05 8.41
C GLY A 147 25.59 -1.89 7.21
N LYS A 148 24.35 -2.42 7.23
CA LYS A 148 23.77 -3.19 6.10
C LYS A 148 22.51 -2.53 5.53
N GLU A 149 22.26 -1.28 5.85
CA GLU A 149 21.04 -0.56 5.50
C GLU A 149 20.80 -0.58 3.98
N ALA A 150 21.83 -0.25 3.19
CA ALA A 150 21.71 -0.18 1.73
C ALA A 150 21.35 -1.54 1.09
N GLU A 151 21.95 -2.63 1.61
CA GLU A 151 21.68 -3.98 1.09
C GLU A 151 20.26 -4.44 1.40
N PHE A 152 19.82 -4.25 2.65
CA PHE A 152 18.49 -4.67 3.09
C PHE A 152 17.38 -3.81 2.47
N PHE A 153 17.58 -2.48 2.36
CA PHE A 153 16.62 -1.63 1.66
C PHE A 153 16.49 -1.96 0.18
N SER A 154 17.54 -2.46 -0.47
CA SER A 154 17.42 -2.97 -1.84
C SER A 154 16.43 -4.15 -1.95
N PHE A 155 16.37 -5.03 -0.95
CA PHE A 155 15.35 -6.10 -0.89
C PHE A 155 13.96 -5.56 -0.61
N TYR A 156 13.84 -4.56 0.26
CA TYR A 156 12.58 -3.91 0.52
C TYR A 156 12.01 -3.28 -0.76
N GLU A 157 12.83 -2.55 -1.52
CA GLU A 157 12.44 -1.95 -2.80
C GLU A 157 12.06 -3.01 -3.86
N ILE A 158 12.77 -4.13 -3.91
CA ILE A 158 12.42 -5.26 -4.79
C ILE A 158 11.06 -5.85 -4.37
N SER A 159 10.81 -5.99 -3.07
CA SER A 159 9.53 -6.47 -2.57
C SER A 159 8.41 -5.46 -2.85
N GLU A 160 8.68 -4.17 -2.75
CA GLU A 160 7.70 -3.11 -3.03
C GLU A 160 7.32 -3.04 -4.51
N ARG A 161 8.32 -3.08 -5.40
CA ARG A 161 8.10 -2.94 -6.86
C ARG A 161 7.82 -4.27 -7.54
N GLY A 162 8.31 -5.37 -6.97
CA GLY A 162 8.17 -6.70 -7.55
C GLY A 162 6.76 -7.27 -7.43
N THR A 163 5.94 -6.77 -6.50
CA THR A 163 4.57 -7.25 -6.28
C THR A 163 3.52 -6.51 -7.08
N SER A 164 3.78 -5.29 -7.49
CA SER A 164 2.78 -4.41 -8.13
C SER A 164 2.18 -4.94 -9.44
N TRP A 165 2.61 -6.09 -9.93
CA TRP A 165 2.09 -6.73 -11.14
C TRP A 165 1.40 -8.08 -10.89
N ILE A 166 1.61 -8.72 -9.73
CA ILE A 166 1.03 -10.04 -9.45
C ILE A 166 -0.49 -9.94 -9.27
N GLY A 167 -0.95 -9.05 -8.41
CA GLY A 167 -2.36 -8.85 -8.18
C GLY A 167 -3.14 -8.46 -9.44
N PRO A 168 -2.73 -7.43 -10.22
CA PRO A 168 -3.39 -7.06 -11.48
C PRO A 168 -3.36 -8.15 -12.57
N LEU A 169 -2.46 -9.13 -12.49
CA LEU A 169 -2.43 -10.26 -13.44
C LEU A 169 -3.46 -11.36 -13.10
N VAL A 170 -3.90 -11.43 -11.84
CA VAL A 170 -4.88 -12.42 -11.38
C VAL A 170 -6.31 -11.93 -11.57
N PHE A 171 -6.51 -10.62 -11.71
CA PHE A 171 -7.79 -9.96 -11.99
C PHE A 171 -7.98 -9.68 -13.46
#